data_dfcb80d444480c814997cc37a972bcc8
#
_entry.id   dfcb80d444480c814997cc37a972bcc8
#
_cell.length_a   1.000
_cell.length_b   1.000
_cell.length_c   1.000
_cell.angle_alpha   90.00
_cell.angle_beta   90.00
_cell.angle_gamma   90.00
#
_symmetry.space_group_name_H-M   'P 1'
#
loop_
_entity.id
_entity.type
_entity.pdbx_description
1 polymer ?
#
loop_
_entity_poly.entity_id
_entity_poly.type
_entity_poly.pdbx_seq_one_letter_code
_entity_poly.pdbx_strand_id
1 'polypeptide(L)'
;SGEWELGVHIADVANFVETGSEIDLEAERRGNSAYLPRLVLPMIPETLSNGVCSLQEGVPRFTKSAFINLDKRGRVMSTRLARTLIHSRKRLTYLEAQALIEGDQKLARQHTRAEPAYEDELLDALRRADKLARIIRARRLRDGMLVLGLPEFELVFDEDGRVIDAQPEDDAFTHTIIEMFMVEANEAVARTFSDLSLPLLRRVHPEPTFHDIEELREHARVVGFNLPEEPNRTDIKSLLDATRSSPASRAIHFAVLRTLTKATYSPAIIGHFALAGDHYAHFTSPIRRYPDLMVHRAIDAFLDHTENGRKVPGGKGRARLRSTLGGDSRIADEGRLLEIGRHCSDTEVAAEGAERDLRSFLVIQFLAEKHLGDELPGVVTHIRPNGGLFVSLDRYLVDGMASL
;
A
#
# COMPACT_ATOMS: atom_id res chain seq x y z
N SER A 1 -11.67 -28.45 -8.12
CA SER A 1 -11.41 -27.71 -9.38
C SER A 1 -10.05 -27.03 -9.37
N GLY A 2 -9.54 -26.55 -8.25
CA GLY A 2 -8.27 -25.83 -8.11
C GLY A 2 -8.35 -24.38 -8.56
N GLU A 3 -9.50 -23.80 -8.62
CA GLU A 3 -9.80 -22.39 -8.76
C GLU A 3 -9.98 -21.75 -7.39
N TRP A 4 -9.76 -20.45 -7.31
CA TRP A 4 -9.85 -19.67 -6.09
C TRP A 4 -10.89 -18.57 -6.27
N GLU A 5 -11.67 -18.30 -5.25
CA GLU A 5 -12.40 -17.05 -5.11
C GLU A 5 -11.83 -16.27 -3.94
N LEU A 6 -11.31 -15.07 -4.20
CA LEU A 6 -10.84 -14.12 -3.22
C LEU A 6 -11.91 -13.06 -3.01
N GLY A 7 -12.41 -12.92 -1.80
CA GLY A 7 -13.27 -11.81 -1.38
C GLY A 7 -12.46 -10.78 -0.60
N VAL A 8 -12.42 -9.54 -1.08
CA VAL A 8 -11.82 -8.41 -0.38
C VAL A 8 -12.94 -7.44 0.00
N HIS A 9 -13.11 -7.22 1.30
CA HIS A 9 -14.22 -6.46 1.85
C HIS A 9 -13.69 -5.19 2.53
N ILE A 10 -14.07 -4.02 2.03
CA ILE A 10 -13.60 -2.73 2.50
C ILE A 10 -14.77 -1.96 3.11
N ALA A 11 -14.54 -1.32 4.26
CA ALA A 11 -15.53 -0.51 4.94
C ALA A 11 -16.20 0.50 3.99
N ASP A 12 -17.52 0.52 3.95
CA ASP A 12 -18.28 1.43 3.09
C ASP A 12 -18.40 2.83 3.69
N VAL A 13 -17.30 3.58 3.66
CA VAL A 13 -17.23 4.95 4.18
C VAL A 13 -18.13 5.90 3.41
N ALA A 14 -18.28 5.69 2.09
CA ALA A 14 -19.12 6.54 1.24
C ALA A 14 -20.60 6.47 1.62
N ASN A 15 -21.04 5.42 2.31
CA ASN A 15 -22.40 5.32 2.86
C ASN A 15 -22.64 6.27 4.06
N PHE A 16 -21.58 6.74 4.72
CA PHE A 16 -21.64 7.58 5.92
C PHE A 16 -21.14 9.00 5.67
N VAL A 17 -20.32 9.22 4.65
CA VAL A 17 -19.77 10.52 4.28
C VAL A 17 -20.41 10.96 2.97
N GLU A 18 -21.51 11.71 3.11
CA GLU A 18 -22.26 12.24 1.97
C GLU A 18 -21.42 13.27 1.21
N THR A 19 -21.47 13.20 -0.11
CA THR A 19 -20.77 14.14 -1.01
C THR A 19 -21.23 15.57 -0.76
N GLY A 20 -20.27 16.48 -0.54
CA GLY A 20 -20.52 17.90 -0.29
C GLY A 20 -20.93 18.22 1.16
N SER A 21 -21.00 17.24 2.06
CA SER A 21 -21.18 17.49 3.49
C SER A 21 -19.93 18.13 4.10
N GLU A 22 -20.07 18.78 5.28
CA GLU A 22 -18.92 19.37 5.99
C GLU A 22 -17.82 18.35 6.29
N ILE A 23 -18.19 17.10 6.56
CA ILE A 23 -17.21 16.00 6.76
C ILE A 23 -16.48 15.69 5.46
N ASP A 24 -17.17 15.69 4.34
CA ASP A 24 -16.58 15.45 3.02
C ASP A 24 -15.62 16.57 2.61
N LEU A 25 -16.04 17.81 2.76
CA LEU A 25 -15.21 18.98 2.46
C LEU A 25 -13.94 19.00 3.34
N GLU A 26 -14.04 18.67 4.60
CA GLU A 26 -12.88 18.57 5.49
C GLU A 26 -11.99 17.36 5.12
N ALA A 27 -12.58 16.22 4.78
CA ALA A 27 -11.82 15.05 4.33
C ALA A 27 -11.07 15.31 3.02
N GLU A 28 -11.70 16.03 2.07
CA GLU A 28 -11.03 16.48 0.85
C GLU A 28 -9.88 17.42 1.16
N ARG A 29 -10.11 18.44 2.04
CA ARG A 29 -9.07 19.39 2.43
C ARG A 29 -7.86 18.71 3.07
N ARG A 30 -8.07 17.67 3.89
CA ARG A 30 -7.00 16.87 4.49
C ARG A 30 -6.30 15.94 3.49
N GLY A 31 -7.03 15.42 2.51
CA GLY A 31 -6.57 14.46 1.51
C GLY A 31 -6.26 13.07 2.08
N ASN A 32 -5.67 13.00 3.27
CA ASN A 32 -5.33 11.76 3.97
C ASN A 32 -5.21 11.96 5.47
N SER A 33 -5.22 10.85 6.23
CA SER A 33 -4.79 10.84 7.63
C SER A 33 -3.27 10.94 7.73
N ALA A 34 -2.74 11.64 8.74
CA ALA A 34 -1.32 11.70 9.04
C ALA A 34 -1.00 10.84 10.28
N TYR A 35 0.03 10.01 10.17
CA TYR A 35 0.45 9.06 11.20
C TYR A 35 1.77 9.49 11.82
N LEU A 36 1.69 10.45 12.74
CA LEU A 36 2.86 10.90 13.48
C LEU A 36 3.20 9.90 14.60
N PRO A 37 4.46 9.81 15.01
CA PRO A 37 4.82 9.02 16.19
C PRO A 37 3.89 9.33 17.38
N ARG A 38 3.12 8.34 17.85
CA ARG A 38 2.14 8.39 18.93
C ARG A 38 0.90 9.28 18.70
N LEU A 39 0.72 9.89 17.55
CA LEU A 39 -0.42 10.74 17.23
C LEU A 39 -0.94 10.45 15.84
N VAL A 40 -2.22 10.16 15.74
CA VAL A 40 -2.90 10.06 14.45
C VAL A 40 -3.79 11.28 14.27
N LEU A 41 -3.61 11.98 13.16
CA LEU A 41 -4.52 13.03 12.71
C LEU A 41 -5.46 12.41 11.67
N PRO A 42 -6.69 12.02 12.04
CA PRO A 42 -7.55 11.26 11.15
C PRO A 42 -8.15 12.17 10.05
N MET A 43 -8.35 11.62 8.84
CA MET A 43 -9.01 12.29 7.74
C MET A 43 -10.49 12.57 8.03
N ILE A 44 -11.16 11.61 8.65
CA ILE A 44 -12.56 11.70 9.06
C ILE A 44 -12.68 11.57 10.59
N PRO A 45 -13.75 12.09 11.23
CA PRO A 45 -13.91 12.01 12.68
C PRO A 45 -13.73 10.59 13.24
N GLU A 46 -13.16 10.48 14.45
CA GLU A 46 -12.88 9.19 15.10
C GLU A 46 -14.16 8.36 15.34
N THR A 47 -15.28 9.00 15.59
CA THR A 47 -16.58 8.33 15.71
C THR A 47 -16.97 7.56 14.45
N LEU A 48 -16.51 7.99 13.27
CA LEU A 48 -16.66 7.28 12.02
C LEU A 48 -15.51 6.29 11.81
N SER A 49 -14.26 6.77 11.88
CA SER A 49 -13.07 5.96 11.53
C SER A 49 -12.87 4.77 12.47
N ASN A 50 -13.00 4.95 13.77
CA ASN A 50 -12.82 3.91 14.79
C ASN A 50 -14.15 3.26 15.22
N GLY A 51 -15.29 3.91 14.92
CA GLY A 51 -16.63 3.46 15.27
C GLY A 51 -17.35 2.74 14.14
N VAL A 52 -18.22 3.47 13.45
CA VAL A 52 -19.22 2.91 12.52
C VAL A 52 -18.59 2.28 11.27
N CYS A 53 -17.49 2.86 10.76
CA CYS A 53 -16.77 2.35 9.60
C CYS A 53 -15.75 1.26 9.95
N SER A 54 -15.34 1.12 11.22
CA SER A 54 -14.37 0.10 11.61
C SER A 54 -14.95 -1.32 11.49
N LEU A 55 -14.24 -2.21 10.81
CA LEU A 55 -14.62 -3.63 10.66
C LEU A 55 -14.30 -4.42 11.93
N GLN A 56 -15.06 -4.16 12.98
CA GLN A 56 -14.89 -4.77 14.30
C GLN A 56 -15.31 -6.26 14.29
N GLU A 57 -14.64 -7.08 15.10
CA GLU A 57 -15.00 -8.49 15.32
C GLU A 57 -16.42 -8.61 15.88
N GLY A 58 -17.20 -9.54 15.35
CA GLY A 58 -18.53 -9.86 15.85
C GLY A 58 -19.61 -8.83 15.57
N VAL A 59 -19.35 -7.80 14.74
CA VAL A 59 -20.30 -6.74 14.45
C VAL A 59 -20.62 -6.66 12.97
N PRO A 60 -21.90 -6.60 12.56
CA PRO A 60 -22.28 -6.40 11.16
C PRO A 60 -21.78 -5.04 10.64
N ARG A 61 -21.16 -5.02 9.46
CA ARG A 61 -20.64 -3.82 8.83
C ARG A 61 -20.94 -3.78 7.33
N PHE A 62 -21.34 -2.60 6.85
CA PHE A 62 -21.46 -2.36 5.40
C PHE A 62 -20.08 -2.30 4.76
N THR A 63 -19.95 -2.98 3.63
CA THR A 63 -18.69 -3.00 2.88
C THR A 63 -18.94 -2.90 1.38
N LYS A 64 -17.97 -2.34 0.65
CA LYS A 64 -17.80 -2.56 -0.77
C LYS A 64 -16.82 -3.70 -0.96
N SER A 65 -17.24 -4.69 -1.74
CA SER A 65 -16.50 -5.94 -1.86
C SER A 65 -16.12 -6.21 -3.30
N ALA A 66 -14.86 -6.61 -3.47
CA ALA A 66 -14.35 -7.15 -4.72
C ALA A 66 -14.22 -8.66 -4.59
N PHE A 67 -14.94 -9.40 -5.43
CA PHE A 67 -14.83 -10.85 -5.58
C PHE A 67 -14.01 -11.14 -6.83
N ILE A 68 -12.90 -11.85 -6.66
CA ILE A 68 -11.90 -12.09 -7.71
C ILE A 68 -11.75 -13.60 -7.87
N ASN A 69 -12.11 -14.12 -9.02
CA ASN A 69 -11.88 -15.51 -9.36
C ASN A 69 -10.51 -15.67 -10.01
N LEU A 70 -9.71 -16.58 -9.48
CA LEU A 70 -8.36 -16.84 -9.98
C LEU A 70 -8.18 -18.30 -10.34
N ASP A 71 -7.37 -18.56 -11.37
CA ASP A 71 -6.97 -19.91 -11.73
C ASP A 71 -5.90 -20.47 -10.78
N LYS A 72 -5.47 -21.71 -11.02
CA LYS A 72 -4.42 -22.39 -10.24
C LYS A 72 -3.06 -21.67 -10.22
N ARG A 73 -2.82 -20.79 -11.20
CA ARG A 73 -1.58 -20.01 -11.36
C ARG A 73 -1.71 -18.59 -10.80
N GLY A 74 -2.87 -18.27 -10.19
CA GLY A 74 -3.17 -16.95 -9.65
C GLY A 74 -3.52 -15.91 -10.72
N ARG A 75 -3.88 -16.29 -11.95
CA ARG A 75 -4.34 -15.35 -12.98
C ARG A 75 -5.82 -15.04 -12.76
N VAL A 76 -6.17 -13.77 -12.81
CA VAL A 76 -7.54 -13.30 -12.67
C VAL A 76 -8.36 -13.74 -13.87
N MET A 77 -9.44 -14.46 -13.60
CA MET A 77 -10.40 -14.97 -14.60
C MET A 77 -11.62 -14.07 -14.73
N SER A 78 -12.12 -13.59 -13.60
CA SER A 78 -13.26 -12.67 -13.55
C SER A 78 -13.27 -11.88 -12.26
N THR A 79 -13.93 -10.72 -12.27
CA THR A 79 -14.12 -9.87 -11.10
C THR A 79 -15.58 -9.45 -10.99
N ARG A 80 -16.06 -9.28 -9.76
CA ARG A 80 -17.38 -8.73 -9.46
C ARG A 80 -17.28 -7.78 -8.27
N LEU A 81 -17.83 -6.59 -8.41
CA LEU A 81 -17.97 -5.63 -7.32
C LEU A 81 -19.40 -5.72 -6.75
N ALA A 82 -19.56 -5.53 -5.45
CA ALA A 82 -20.86 -5.53 -4.79
C ALA A 82 -20.84 -4.72 -3.49
N ARG A 83 -21.98 -4.15 -3.11
CA ARG A 83 -22.24 -3.77 -1.72
C ARG A 83 -22.60 -5.02 -0.94
N THR A 84 -22.01 -5.20 0.21
CA THR A 84 -22.25 -6.35 1.09
C THR A 84 -22.39 -5.92 2.53
N LEU A 85 -23.02 -6.78 3.31
CA LEU A 85 -22.99 -6.72 4.76
C LEU A 85 -22.14 -7.90 5.24
N ILE A 86 -21.07 -7.62 5.95
CA ILE A 86 -20.21 -8.66 6.51
C ILE A 86 -20.32 -8.71 8.03
N HIS A 87 -19.95 -9.86 8.56
CA HIS A 87 -19.77 -10.09 9.99
C HIS A 87 -18.36 -10.64 10.20
N SER A 88 -17.44 -9.80 10.71
CA SER A 88 -16.06 -10.22 10.93
C SER A 88 -16.01 -11.30 12.02
N ARG A 89 -15.48 -12.46 11.67
CA ARG A 89 -15.40 -13.61 12.59
C ARG A 89 -14.27 -13.47 13.59
N LYS A 90 -13.14 -12.90 13.16
CA LYS A 90 -11.95 -12.75 14.01
C LYS A 90 -11.12 -11.55 13.58
N ARG A 91 -10.66 -10.77 14.57
CA ARG A 91 -9.62 -9.76 14.40
C ARG A 91 -8.29 -10.33 14.89
N LEU A 92 -7.31 -10.39 14.00
CA LEU A 92 -5.99 -10.92 14.28
C LEU A 92 -4.92 -9.84 14.11
N THR A 93 -3.85 -9.91 14.89
CA THR A 93 -2.62 -9.19 14.58
C THR A 93 -1.83 -9.97 13.52
N TYR A 94 -0.85 -9.33 12.87
CA TYR A 94 -0.03 -10.01 11.85
C TYR A 94 0.77 -11.16 12.45
N LEU A 95 1.43 -10.93 13.59
CA LEU A 95 2.20 -11.97 14.31
C LEU A 95 1.32 -13.10 14.83
N GLU A 96 0.12 -12.78 15.35
CA GLU A 96 -0.85 -13.78 15.77
C GLU A 96 -1.26 -14.67 14.58
N ALA A 97 -1.61 -14.08 13.45
CA ALA A 97 -1.99 -14.82 12.24
C ALA A 97 -0.82 -15.66 11.69
N GLN A 98 0.41 -15.14 11.73
CA GLN A 98 1.60 -15.87 11.32
C GLN A 98 1.82 -17.12 12.17
N ALA A 99 1.77 -16.97 13.48
CA ALA A 99 1.91 -18.09 14.40
C ALA A 99 0.82 -19.17 14.20
N LEU A 100 -0.43 -18.75 13.91
CA LEU A 100 -1.53 -19.68 13.60
C LEU A 100 -1.30 -20.43 12.28
N ILE A 101 -0.78 -19.78 11.26
CA ILE A 101 -0.42 -20.41 9.98
C ILE A 101 0.68 -21.46 10.17
N GLU A 102 1.65 -21.19 11.03
CA GLU A 102 2.77 -22.07 11.37
C GLU A 102 2.36 -23.19 12.36
N GLY A 103 1.18 -23.10 12.96
CA GLY A 103 0.62 -24.11 13.87
C GLY A 103 1.00 -23.89 15.33
N ASP A 104 1.63 -22.76 15.67
CA ASP A 104 2.01 -22.43 17.06
C ASP A 104 0.93 -21.56 17.74
N GLN A 105 -0.12 -22.22 18.24
CA GLN A 105 -1.20 -21.53 18.97
C GLN A 105 -0.73 -20.92 20.30
N LYS A 106 0.37 -21.41 20.89
CA LYS A 106 0.92 -20.84 22.12
C LYS A 106 1.54 -19.47 21.84
N LEU A 107 2.33 -19.37 20.78
CA LEU A 107 2.91 -18.11 20.32
C LEU A 107 1.82 -17.14 19.87
N ALA A 108 0.80 -17.62 19.16
CA ALA A 108 -0.33 -16.79 18.73
C ALA A 108 -1.01 -16.08 19.92
N ARG A 109 -1.22 -16.78 21.03
CA ARG A 109 -1.80 -16.19 22.26
C ARG A 109 -0.97 -15.09 22.89
N GLN A 110 0.33 -15.03 22.64
CA GLN A 110 1.19 -13.94 23.13
C GLN A 110 1.03 -12.66 22.32
N HIS A 111 0.58 -12.77 21.07
CA HIS A 111 0.40 -11.65 20.15
C HIS A 111 -1.04 -11.17 20.00
N THR A 112 -2.00 -11.85 20.65
CA THR A 112 -3.41 -11.49 20.52
C THR A 112 -3.74 -10.20 21.27
N ARG A 113 -4.67 -9.43 20.70
CA ARG A 113 -5.31 -8.26 21.34
C ARG A 113 -6.78 -8.50 21.64
N ALA A 114 -7.28 -9.71 21.44
CA ALA A 114 -8.66 -10.13 21.63
C ALA A 114 -8.71 -11.50 22.32
N GLU A 115 -9.91 -12.01 22.57
CA GLU A 115 -10.09 -13.37 23.11
C GLU A 115 -9.43 -14.42 22.19
N PRO A 116 -8.49 -15.25 22.67
CA PRO A 116 -7.73 -16.17 21.84
C PRO A 116 -8.52 -17.47 21.55
N ALA A 117 -9.70 -17.33 20.92
CA ALA A 117 -10.48 -18.46 20.44
C ALA A 117 -10.21 -18.71 18.95
N TYR A 118 -9.69 -19.88 18.61
CA TYR A 118 -9.30 -20.23 17.25
C TYR A 118 -10.04 -21.48 16.77
N GLU A 119 -11.09 -21.28 15.97
CA GLU A 119 -11.88 -22.34 15.37
C GLU A 119 -11.12 -22.98 14.19
N ASP A 120 -11.35 -24.26 13.90
CA ASP A 120 -10.71 -24.96 12.78
C ASP A 120 -10.96 -24.29 11.44
N GLU A 121 -12.17 -23.73 11.23
CA GLU A 121 -12.53 -22.98 10.01
C GLU A 121 -11.62 -21.75 9.83
N LEU A 122 -11.30 -21.05 10.90
CA LEU A 122 -10.37 -19.90 10.87
C LEU A 122 -8.96 -20.35 10.49
N LEU A 123 -8.46 -21.43 11.10
CA LEU A 123 -7.14 -21.98 10.81
C LEU A 123 -7.03 -22.41 9.33
N ASP A 124 -8.06 -23.07 8.81
CA ASP A 124 -8.11 -23.47 7.41
C ASP A 124 -8.23 -22.27 6.46
N ALA A 125 -8.96 -21.24 6.84
CA ALA A 125 -9.03 -20.00 6.06
C ALA A 125 -7.67 -19.31 5.98
N LEU A 126 -6.93 -19.21 7.10
CA LEU A 126 -5.59 -18.63 7.14
C LEU A 126 -4.59 -19.40 6.28
N ARG A 127 -4.57 -20.75 6.36
CA ARG A 127 -3.71 -21.58 5.52
C ARG A 127 -4.03 -21.44 4.03
N ARG A 128 -5.32 -21.33 3.68
CA ARG A 128 -5.73 -21.07 2.29
C ARG A 128 -5.32 -19.67 1.83
N ALA A 129 -5.44 -18.66 2.69
CA ALA A 129 -4.99 -17.29 2.40
C ALA A 129 -3.49 -17.25 2.16
N ASP A 130 -2.67 -17.86 3.02
CA ASP A 130 -1.22 -17.98 2.84
C ASP A 130 -0.88 -18.64 1.49
N LYS A 131 -1.49 -19.78 1.19
CA LYS A 131 -1.25 -20.50 -0.06
C LYS A 131 -1.60 -19.64 -1.29
N LEU A 132 -2.75 -18.98 -1.27
CA LEU A 132 -3.18 -18.12 -2.38
C LEU A 132 -2.26 -16.91 -2.54
N ALA A 133 -1.88 -16.24 -1.46
CA ALA A 133 -0.99 -15.09 -1.49
C ALA A 133 0.39 -15.47 -2.08
N ARG A 134 0.94 -16.64 -1.73
CA ARG A 134 2.19 -17.15 -2.33
C ARG A 134 2.05 -17.37 -3.84
N ILE A 135 0.92 -17.89 -4.30
CA ILE A 135 0.65 -18.08 -5.74
C ILE A 135 0.58 -16.71 -6.44
N ILE A 136 -0.17 -15.76 -5.88
CA ILE A 136 -0.29 -14.40 -6.43
C ILE A 136 1.08 -13.72 -6.46
N ARG A 137 1.81 -13.73 -5.36
CA ARG A 137 3.15 -13.12 -5.26
C ARG A 137 4.11 -13.71 -6.28
N ALA A 138 4.14 -15.04 -6.42
CA ALA A 138 4.99 -15.72 -7.40
C ALA A 138 4.63 -15.33 -8.85
N ARG A 139 3.34 -15.14 -9.16
CA ARG A 139 2.92 -14.60 -10.46
C ARG A 139 3.40 -13.17 -10.65
N ARG A 140 3.14 -12.27 -9.70
CA ARG A 140 3.54 -10.85 -9.80
C ARG A 140 5.05 -10.67 -9.94
N LEU A 141 5.83 -11.47 -9.22
CA LEU A 141 7.28 -11.48 -9.37
C LEU A 141 7.73 -11.94 -10.77
N ARG A 142 7.05 -12.93 -11.38
CA ARG A 142 7.31 -13.31 -12.78
C ARG A 142 6.92 -12.22 -13.77
N ASP A 143 5.82 -11.50 -13.47
CA ASP A 143 5.32 -10.41 -14.30
C ASP A 143 6.15 -9.11 -14.13
N GLY A 144 7.18 -9.14 -13.26
CA GLY A 144 8.15 -8.07 -13.09
C GLY A 144 7.89 -7.11 -11.94
N MET A 145 7.03 -7.45 -10.98
CA MET A 145 6.88 -6.65 -9.75
C MET A 145 8.23 -6.48 -9.06
N LEU A 146 8.56 -5.23 -8.71
CA LEU A 146 9.78 -4.89 -7.97
C LEU A 146 9.53 -5.01 -6.47
N VAL A 147 10.49 -5.61 -5.77
CA VAL A 147 10.47 -5.71 -4.30
C VAL A 147 11.78 -5.16 -3.77
N LEU A 148 11.69 -4.10 -3.01
CA LEU A 148 12.84 -3.49 -2.34
C LEU A 148 12.99 -4.11 -0.94
N GLY A 149 14.15 -4.68 -0.64
CA GLY A 149 14.49 -5.19 0.68
C GLY A 149 15.19 -4.10 1.49
N LEU A 150 14.46 -3.06 1.84
CA LEU A 150 14.95 -2.01 2.73
C LEU A 150 14.50 -2.30 4.16
N PRO A 151 15.36 -2.11 5.16
CA PRO A 151 14.97 -2.30 6.55
C PRO A 151 14.00 -1.22 7.00
N GLU A 152 13.01 -1.61 7.78
CA GLU A 152 12.07 -0.72 8.45
C GLU A 152 12.20 -0.90 9.96
N PHE A 153 12.02 0.19 10.73
CA PHE A 153 12.20 0.19 12.18
C PHE A 153 11.08 0.97 12.85
N GLU A 154 10.60 0.45 13.96
CA GLU A 154 9.68 1.12 14.86
C GLU A 154 10.41 1.77 16.02
N LEU A 155 9.95 2.95 16.46
CA LEU A 155 10.43 3.58 17.68
C LEU A 155 9.74 2.97 18.89
N VAL A 156 10.53 2.64 19.91
CA VAL A 156 10.04 2.17 21.20
C VAL A 156 9.98 3.36 22.15
N PHE A 157 8.83 3.53 22.80
CA PHE A 157 8.57 4.62 23.73
C PHE A 157 8.38 4.11 25.16
N ASP A 158 8.83 4.92 26.14
CA ASP A 158 8.47 4.74 27.54
C ASP A 158 7.05 5.27 27.86
N GLU A 159 6.64 5.16 29.12
CA GLU A 159 5.34 5.64 29.60
C GLU A 159 5.18 7.17 29.46
N ASP A 160 6.27 7.91 29.56
CA ASP A 160 6.30 9.38 29.39
C ASP A 160 6.33 9.80 27.91
N GLY A 161 6.50 8.86 27.00
CA GLY A 161 6.52 9.10 25.56
C GLY A 161 7.86 9.52 25.00
N ARG A 162 8.92 9.26 25.71
CA ARG A 162 10.27 9.43 25.22
C ARG A 162 10.72 8.20 24.46
N VAL A 163 11.49 8.41 23.41
CA VAL A 163 12.13 7.29 22.69
C VAL A 163 13.17 6.66 23.60
N ILE A 164 13.08 5.35 23.77
CA ILE A 164 14.04 4.55 24.55
C ILE A 164 14.82 3.58 23.70
N ASP A 165 14.34 3.25 22.50
CA ASP A 165 15.02 2.38 21.55
C ASP A 165 14.35 2.46 20.15
N ALA A 166 14.98 1.77 19.19
CA ALA A 166 14.38 1.44 17.90
C ALA A 166 14.56 -0.08 17.65
N GLN A 167 13.50 -0.72 17.18
CA GLN A 167 13.50 -2.14 16.86
C GLN A 167 13.09 -2.37 15.41
N PRO A 168 13.61 -3.41 14.74
CA PRO A 168 13.13 -3.78 13.41
C PRO A 168 11.63 -4.01 13.42
N GLU A 169 10.93 -3.55 12.39
CA GLU A 169 9.54 -3.98 12.16
C GLU A 169 9.49 -5.48 11.93
N ASP A 170 8.36 -6.09 12.28
CA ASP A 170 8.19 -7.53 12.06
C ASP A 170 8.14 -7.84 10.55
N ASP A 171 8.76 -8.93 10.14
CA ASP A 171 8.83 -9.41 8.76
C ASP A 171 7.85 -10.55 8.47
N ALA A 172 6.79 -10.70 9.26
CA ALA A 172 5.82 -11.75 9.12
C ALA A 172 5.21 -11.77 7.70
N PHE A 173 5.16 -12.94 7.08
CA PHE A 173 4.61 -13.09 5.72
C PHE A 173 3.13 -12.70 5.63
N THR A 174 2.43 -12.61 6.76
CA THR A 174 1.05 -12.14 6.85
C THR A 174 0.86 -10.71 6.36
N HIS A 175 1.86 -9.83 6.47
CA HIS A 175 1.86 -8.52 5.82
C HIS A 175 1.76 -8.65 4.30
N THR A 176 2.58 -9.55 3.72
CA THR A 176 2.53 -9.86 2.28
C THR A 176 1.19 -10.47 1.85
N ILE A 177 0.53 -11.27 2.70
CA ILE A 177 -0.80 -11.81 2.40
C ILE A 177 -1.79 -10.67 2.15
N ILE A 178 -1.85 -9.71 3.08
CA ILE A 178 -2.75 -8.58 2.97
C ILE A 178 -2.36 -7.69 1.79
N GLU A 179 -1.07 -7.38 1.63
CA GLU A 179 -0.57 -6.60 0.50
C GLU A 179 -1.05 -7.18 -0.84
N MET A 180 -0.80 -8.47 -1.09
CA MET A 180 -1.18 -9.12 -2.35
C MET A 180 -2.69 -9.05 -2.60
N PHE A 181 -3.51 -9.27 -1.57
CA PHE A 181 -4.96 -9.22 -1.71
C PHE A 181 -5.48 -7.79 -1.95
N MET A 182 -4.88 -6.79 -1.29
CA MET A 182 -5.22 -5.38 -1.51
C MET A 182 -4.82 -4.94 -2.92
N VAL A 183 -3.65 -5.36 -3.42
CA VAL A 183 -3.20 -5.04 -4.77
C VAL A 183 -4.14 -5.66 -5.82
N GLU A 184 -4.56 -6.94 -5.66
CA GLU A 184 -5.54 -7.56 -6.57
C GLU A 184 -6.88 -6.81 -6.57
N ALA A 185 -7.38 -6.39 -5.41
CA ALA A 185 -8.64 -5.65 -5.31
C ALA A 185 -8.54 -4.26 -5.97
N ASN A 186 -7.44 -3.55 -5.75
CA ASN A 186 -7.18 -2.25 -6.36
C ASN A 186 -7.12 -2.33 -7.90
N GLU A 187 -6.46 -3.36 -8.43
CA GLU A 187 -6.43 -3.62 -9.88
C GLU A 187 -7.81 -4.02 -10.43
N ALA A 188 -8.55 -4.87 -9.72
CA ALA A 188 -9.88 -5.31 -10.13
C ALA A 188 -10.84 -4.12 -10.32
N VAL A 189 -10.83 -3.18 -9.37
CA VAL A 189 -11.62 -1.95 -9.44
C VAL A 189 -11.15 -1.08 -10.62
N ALA A 190 -9.85 -0.80 -10.71
CA ALA A 190 -9.31 0.06 -11.76
C ALA A 190 -9.59 -0.50 -13.17
N ARG A 191 -9.49 -1.81 -13.34
CA ARG A 191 -9.79 -2.51 -14.60
C ARG A 191 -11.28 -2.42 -14.96
N THR A 192 -12.19 -2.58 -13.99
CA THR A 192 -13.63 -2.47 -14.21
C THR A 192 -14.01 -1.12 -14.83
N PHE A 193 -13.44 -0.02 -14.32
CA PHE A 193 -13.69 1.32 -14.87
C PHE A 193 -12.97 1.57 -16.20
N SER A 194 -11.78 1.00 -16.40
CA SER A 194 -11.09 1.03 -17.69
C SER A 194 -11.88 0.32 -18.78
N ASP A 195 -12.42 -0.85 -18.49
CA ASP A 195 -13.23 -1.63 -19.42
C ASP A 195 -14.52 -0.90 -19.83
N LEU A 196 -15.03 -0.04 -18.97
CA LEU A 196 -16.17 0.81 -19.24
C LEU A 196 -15.75 2.14 -19.90
N SER A 197 -14.46 2.41 -20.02
CA SER A 197 -13.89 3.70 -20.47
C SER A 197 -14.46 4.89 -19.67
N LEU A 198 -14.56 4.71 -18.36
CA LEU A 198 -14.98 5.74 -17.41
C LEU A 198 -13.75 6.35 -16.72
N PRO A 199 -13.78 7.67 -16.44
CA PRO A 199 -12.74 8.30 -15.64
C PRO A 199 -12.76 7.73 -14.21
N LEU A 200 -11.56 7.61 -13.62
CA LEU A 200 -11.37 7.17 -12.24
C LEU A 200 -10.09 7.80 -11.70
N LEU A 201 -10.07 8.15 -10.43
CA LEU A 201 -8.84 8.58 -9.77
C LEU A 201 -7.94 7.36 -9.55
N ARG A 202 -6.82 7.33 -10.27
CA ARG A 202 -5.87 6.22 -10.27
C ARG A 202 -4.65 6.55 -9.43
N ARG A 203 -3.96 5.53 -8.97
CA ARG A 203 -2.61 5.63 -8.43
C ARG A 203 -1.65 5.25 -9.55
N VAL A 204 -0.98 6.24 -10.10
CA VAL A 204 -0.08 6.06 -11.23
C VAL A 204 1.37 6.12 -10.77
N HIS A 205 2.20 5.27 -11.35
CA HIS A 205 3.63 5.26 -11.11
C HIS A 205 4.35 5.15 -12.46
N PRO A 206 4.85 6.27 -12.99
CA PRO A 206 5.50 6.29 -14.29
C PRO A 206 6.83 5.53 -14.26
N GLU A 207 7.32 5.21 -15.44
CA GLU A 207 8.67 4.67 -15.63
C GLU A 207 9.73 5.69 -15.20
N PRO A 208 10.92 5.23 -14.74
CA PRO A 208 12.05 6.10 -14.44
C PRO A 208 12.45 6.96 -15.63
N THR A 209 13.00 8.15 -15.37
CA THR A 209 13.52 9.01 -16.43
C THR A 209 14.89 8.51 -16.93
N PHE A 210 15.31 8.93 -18.10
CA PHE A 210 16.63 8.58 -18.65
C PHE A 210 17.77 9.01 -17.70
N HIS A 211 17.66 10.18 -17.11
CA HIS A 211 18.68 10.70 -16.17
C HIS A 211 18.81 9.81 -14.92
N ASP A 212 17.69 9.42 -14.33
CA ASP A 212 17.68 8.54 -13.14
C ASP A 212 18.28 7.16 -13.46
N ILE A 213 18.05 6.65 -14.67
CA ILE A 213 18.60 5.39 -15.15
C ILE A 213 20.12 5.45 -15.31
N GLU A 214 20.68 6.57 -15.78
CA GLU A 214 22.12 6.72 -15.97
C GLU A 214 22.86 6.64 -14.63
N GLU A 215 22.33 7.32 -13.59
CA GLU A 215 22.86 7.23 -12.23
C GLU A 215 22.78 5.78 -11.69
N LEU A 216 21.68 5.09 -11.89
CA LEU A 216 21.53 3.69 -11.48
C LEU A 216 22.54 2.77 -12.17
N ARG A 217 22.82 2.99 -13.46
CA ARG A 217 23.84 2.22 -14.20
C ARG A 217 25.24 2.36 -13.61
N GLU A 218 25.60 3.55 -13.14
CA GLU A 218 26.88 3.76 -12.46
C GLU A 218 26.96 2.94 -11.17
N HIS A 219 25.91 2.97 -10.33
CA HIS A 219 25.85 2.17 -9.12
C HIS A 219 25.91 0.67 -9.41
N ALA A 220 25.20 0.20 -10.46
CA ALA A 220 25.21 -1.20 -10.87
C ALA A 220 26.61 -1.67 -11.31
N ARG A 221 27.38 -0.82 -12.03
CA ARG A 221 28.75 -1.14 -12.45
C ARG A 221 29.69 -1.35 -11.27
N VAL A 222 29.55 -0.57 -10.19
CA VAL A 222 30.37 -0.71 -8.99
C VAL A 222 30.23 -2.10 -8.35
N VAL A 223 29.05 -2.71 -8.45
CA VAL A 223 28.80 -4.06 -7.94
C VAL A 223 28.99 -5.16 -9.00
N GLY A 224 29.56 -4.81 -10.17
CA GLY A 224 29.85 -5.75 -11.25
C GLY A 224 28.63 -6.17 -12.07
N PHE A 225 27.50 -5.44 -11.97
CA PHE A 225 26.30 -5.70 -12.76
C PHE A 225 26.21 -4.72 -13.94
N ASN A 226 25.99 -5.25 -15.15
CA ASN A 226 25.91 -4.41 -16.33
C ASN A 226 24.45 -4.23 -16.76
N LEU A 227 23.87 -3.06 -16.45
CA LEU A 227 22.57 -2.67 -16.94
C LEU A 227 22.68 -2.16 -18.40
N PRO A 228 21.69 -2.49 -19.27
CA PRO A 228 21.61 -1.91 -20.62
C PRO A 228 21.48 -0.37 -20.57
N GLU A 229 21.61 0.27 -21.73
CA GLU A 229 21.46 1.73 -21.84
C GLU A 229 20.03 2.18 -21.54
N GLU A 230 19.04 1.41 -21.98
CA GLU A 230 17.62 1.59 -21.70
C GLU A 230 17.09 0.35 -20.96
N PRO A 231 17.31 0.23 -19.65
CA PRO A 231 16.85 -0.93 -18.90
C PRO A 231 15.33 -0.89 -18.71
N ASN A 232 14.71 -2.01 -19.02
CA ASN A 232 13.32 -2.22 -18.70
C ASN A 232 13.15 -2.68 -17.23
N ARG A 233 11.91 -2.82 -16.77
CA ARG A 233 11.58 -3.26 -15.42
C ARG A 233 12.21 -4.63 -15.06
N THR A 234 12.30 -5.55 -16.01
CA THR A 234 12.89 -6.87 -15.79
C THR A 234 14.39 -6.77 -15.54
N ASP A 235 15.08 -5.84 -16.19
CA ASP A 235 16.50 -5.61 -15.99
C ASP A 235 16.78 -5.04 -14.59
N ILE A 236 15.96 -4.07 -14.14
CA ILE A 236 16.02 -3.52 -12.76
C ILE A 236 15.73 -4.64 -11.74
N LYS A 237 14.72 -5.47 -11.99
CA LYS A 237 14.43 -6.62 -11.13
C LYS A 237 15.62 -7.58 -11.06
N SER A 238 16.27 -7.86 -12.19
CA SER A 238 17.45 -8.74 -12.24
C SER A 238 18.62 -8.19 -11.45
N LEU A 239 18.85 -6.88 -11.46
CA LEU A 239 19.82 -6.21 -10.60
C LEU A 239 19.50 -6.41 -9.12
N LEU A 240 18.24 -6.17 -8.70
CA LEU A 240 17.79 -6.38 -7.32
C LEU A 240 17.96 -7.83 -6.87
N ASP A 241 17.60 -8.80 -7.72
CA ASP A 241 17.72 -10.23 -7.41
C ASP A 241 19.19 -10.66 -7.32
N ALA A 242 20.05 -10.19 -8.23
CA ALA A 242 21.50 -10.52 -8.25
C ALA A 242 22.24 -9.96 -7.03
N THR A 243 21.80 -8.82 -6.49
CA THR A 243 22.48 -8.15 -5.38
C THR A 243 21.88 -8.48 -4.01
N ARG A 244 20.77 -9.22 -3.95
CA ARG A 244 20.01 -9.50 -2.72
C ARG A 244 20.85 -10.04 -1.55
N SER A 245 21.80 -10.92 -1.84
CA SER A 245 22.69 -11.54 -0.85
C SER A 245 24.07 -10.89 -0.77
N SER A 246 24.28 -9.78 -1.45
CA SER A 246 25.54 -9.04 -1.48
C SER A 246 25.61 -8.06 -0.30
N PRO A 247 26.81 -7.76 0.23
CA PRO A 247 27.02 -6.64 1.16
C PRO A 247 26.55 -5.29 0.61
N ALA A 248 26.52 -5.13 -0.72
CA ALA A 248 26.04 -3.92 -1.38
C ALA A 248 24.49 -3.90 -1.59
N SER A 249 23.77 -4.93 -1.17
CA SER A 249 22.31 -5.05 -1.37
C SER A 249 21.59 -3.77 -0.96
N ARG A 250 21.84 -3.28 0.25
CA ARG A 250 21.19 -2.08 0.77
C ARG A 250 21.46 -0.85 -0.09
N ALA A 251 22.70 -0.63 -0.50
CA ALA A 251 23.07 0.51 -1.35
C ALA A 251 22.39 0.46 -2.72
N ILE A 252 22.33 -0.72 -3.34
CA ILE A 252 21.65 -0.92 -4.63
C ILE A 252 20.14 -0.75 -4.50
N HIS A 253 19.52 -1.28 -3.44
CA HIS A 253 18.09 -1.09 -3.21
C HIS A 253 17.73 0.38 -2.99
N PHE A 254 18.57 1.14 -2.27
CA PHE A 254 18.42 2.60 -2.16
C PHE A 254 18.64 3.33 -3.49
N ALA A 255 19.64 2.93 -4.29
CA ALA A 255 19.85 3.51 -5.61
C ALA A 255 18.64 3.28 -6.52
N VAL A 256 18.08 2.05 -6.54
CA VAL A 256 16.84 1.76 -7.28
C VAL A 256 15.68 2.59 -6.74
N LEU A 257 15.50 2.69 -5.41
CA LEU A 257 14.42 3.51 -4.83
C LEU A 257 14.50 4.98 -5.28
N ARG A 258 15.71 5.55 -5.33
CA ARG A 258 15.92 6.94 -5.80
C ARG A 258 15.63 7.12 -7.29
N THR A 259 15.91 6.10 -8.08
CA THR A 259 15.62 6.08 -9.52
C THR A 259 14.13 6.04 -9.81
N LEU A 260 13.34 5.43 -8.91
CA LEU A 260 11.88 5.34 -9.08
C LEU A 260 11.21 6.70 -8.83
N THR A 261 10.43 7.17 -9.78
CA THR A 261 9.57 8.33 -9.59
C THR A 261 8.54 8.08 -8.50
N LYS A 262 8.13 9.11 -7.78
CA LYS A 262 7.08 8.94 -6.77
C LYS A 262 5.74 8.65 -7.44
N ALA A 263 4.98 7.68 -6.92
CA ALA A 263 3.63 7.44 -7.39
C ALA A 263 2.72 8.62 -7.03
N THR A 264 1.77 8.97 -7.90
CA THR A 264 0.86 10.12 -7.74
C THR A 264 -0.58 9.70 -8.03
N TYR A 265 -1.53 10.56 -7.69
CA TYR A 265 -2.94 10.37 -8.08
C TYR A 265 -3.24 11.14 -9.36
N SER A 266 -3.84 10.45 -10.35
CA SER A 266 -4.18 11.01 -11.65
C SER A 266 -5.27 10.18 -12.33
N PRO A 267 -6.12 10.74 -13.20
CA PRO A 267 -7.01 9.95 -14.05
C PRO A 267 -6.29 9.24 -15.19
N ALA A 268 -5.03 9.56 -15.47
CA ALA A 268 -4.27 8.99 -16.58
C ALA A 268 -4.14 7.45 -16.49
N ILE A 269 -4.17 6.77 -17.63
CA ILE A 269 -4.02 5.30 -17.72
C ILE A 269 -2.59 5.01 -18.16
N ILE A 270 -1.64 5.16 -17.24
CA ILE A 270 -0.21 4.87 -17.48
C ILE A 270 0.31 3.69 -16.64
N GLY A 271 -0.55 3.11 -15.82
CA GLY A 271 -0.20 1.97 -14.98
C GLY A 271 0.62 2.31 -13.74
N HIS A 272 1.13 1.27 -13.09
CA HIS A 272 1.98 1.37 -11.91
C HIS A 272 3.27 0.56 -12.13
N PHE A 273 4.37 1.23 -12.46
CA PHE A 273 5.63 0.61 -12.86
C PHE A 273 6.14 -0.44 -11.86
N ALA A 274 6.29 -0.07 -10.58
CA ALA A 274 6.85 -0.97 -9.57
C ALA A 274 5.98 -2.21 -9.31
N LEU A 275 4.64 -2.11 -9.43
CA LEU A 275 3.71 -3.23 -9.24
C LEU A 275 3.51 -4.08 -10.50
N ALA A 276 4.08 -3.68 -11.63
CA ALA A 276 3.87 -4.31 -12.93
C ALA A 276 2.37 -4.38 -13.32
N GLY A 277 1.60 -3.34 -12.98
CA GLY A 277 0.17 -3.28 -13.23
C GLY A 277 -0.20 -2.23 -14.28
N ASP A 278 -1.03 -2.60 -15.27
CA ASP A 278 -1.51 -1.68 -16.31
C ASP A 278 -2.61 -0.75 -15.79
N HIS A 279 -3.35 -1.22 -14.80
CA HIS A 279 -4.47 -0.50 -14.18
C HIS A 279 -4.37 -0.58 -12.68
N TYR A 280 -4.28 0.56 -12.01
CA TYR A 280 -4.19 0.57 -10.55
C TYR A 280 -4.91 1.80 -9.99
N ALA A 281 -5.73 1.60 -8.96
CA ALA A 281 -6.40 2.66 -8.22
C ALA A 281 -6.47 2.27 -6.75
N HIS A 282 -6.37 3.22 -5.86
CA HIS A 282 -6.58 2.96 -4.45
C HIS A 282 -8.07 2.82 -4.15
N PHE A 283 -8.45 1.71 -3.56
CA PHE A 283 -9.82 1.36 -3.17
C PHE A 283 -9.91 0.89 -1.72
N THR A 284 -8.81 0.40 -1.18
CA THR A 284 -8.79 -0.44 0.02
C THR A 284 -8.69 0.31 1.35
N SER A 285 -8.61 1.66 1.35
CA SER A 285 -8.44 2.44 2.59
C SER A 285 -9.23 3.77 2.60
N PRO A 286 -10.57 3.78 2.41
CA PRO A 286 -11.36 5.02 2.32
C PRO A 286 -11.50 5.77 3.66
N ILE A 287 -11.17 5.15 4.79
CA ILE A 287 -11.13 5.79 6.10
C ILE A 287 -9.99 6.82 6.18
N ARG A 288 -8.86 6.54 5.52
CA ARG A 288 -7.63 7.32 5.66
C ARG A 288 -7.12 7.96 4.39
N ARG A 289 -7.75 7.73 3.24
CA ARG A 289 -7.36 8.32 1.95
C ARG A 289 -8.59 8.81 1.19
N TYR A 290 -8.60 10.09 0.85
CA TYR A 290 -9.70 10.68 0.09
C TYR A 290 -9.84 10.11 -1.33
N PRO A 291 -8.76 9.79 -2.07
CA PRO A 291 -8.86 9.11 -3.34
C PRO A 291 -9.67 7.80 -3.30
N ASP A 292 -9.51 7.01 -2.24
CA ASP A 292 -10.29 5.77 -2.06
C ASP A 292 -11.79 6.07 -1.87
N LEU A 293 -12.12 7.13 -1.13
CA LEU A 293 -13.50 7.56 -0.95
C LEU A 293 -14.15 7.99 -2.28
N MET A 294 -13.40 8.69 -3.13
CA MET A 294 -13.83 9.04 -4.49
C MET A 294 -14.07 7.80 -5.35
N VAL A 295 -13.19 6.82 -5.27
CA VAL A 295 -13.36 5.53 -5.96
C VAL A 295 -14.60 4.78 -5.44
N HIS A 296 -14.85 4.79 -4.13
CA HIS A 296 -16.05 4.19 -3.54
C HIS A 296 -17.35 4.83 -4.04
N ARG A 297 -17.39 6.15 -4.25
CA ARG A 297 -18.54 6.86 -4.84
C ARG A 297 -18.77 6.46 -6.29
N ALA A 298 -17.70 6.34 -7.07
CA ALA A 298 -17.80 5.85 -8.44
C ALA A 298 -18.32 4.40 -8.49
N ILE A 299 -17.88 3.54 -7.56
CA ILE A 299 -18.42 2.18 -7.41
C ILE A 299 -19.91 2.22 -7.05
N ASP A 300 -20.37 3.15 -6.20
CA ASP A 300 -21.80 3.26 -5.89
C ASP A 300 -22.64 3.56 -7.13
N ALA A 301 -22.22 4.50 -7.97
CA ALA A 301 -22.87 4.76 -9.23
C ALA A 301 -22.94 3.51 -10.11
N PHE A 302 -21.83 2.78 -10.24
CA PHE A 302 -21.76 1.54 -11.00
C PHE A 302 -22.72 0.47 -10.46
N LEU A 303 -22.77 0.26 -9.15
CA LEU A 303 -23.59 -0.77 -8.51
C LEU A 303 -25.10 -0.49 -8.63
N ASP A 304 -25.52 0.78 -8.57
CA ASP A 304 -26.91 1.17 -8.76
C ASP A 304 -27.44 0.85 -10.17
N HIS A 305 -26.57 0.98 -11.17
CA HIS A 305 -26.94 0.71 -12.57
C HIS A 305 -26.67 -0.74 -13.03
N THR A 306 -26.15 -1.61 -12.15
CA THR A 306 -25.80 -3.00 -12.49
C THR A 306 -26.44 -4.06 -11.57
N GLU A 307 -27.54 -3.72 -10.89
CA GLU A 307 -28.18 -4.60 -9.91
C GLU A 307 -27.17 -5.14 -8.88
N ASN A 308 -26.43 -4.24 -8.26
CA ASN A 308 -25.36 -4.58 -7.32
C ASN A 308 -24.27 -5.48 -7.95
N GLY A 309 -23.84 -5.14 -9.16
CA GLY A 309 -22.79 -5.85 -9.88
C GLY A 309 -23.18 -7.21 -10.48
N ARG A 310 -24.48 -7.60 -10.40
CA ARG A 310 -24.97 -8.88 -10.92
C ARG A 310 -25.19 -8.87 -12.43
N LYS A 311 -25.57 -7.71 -12.98
CA LYS A 311 -25.88 -7.54 -14.40
C LYS A 311 -25.02 -6.45 -15.02
N VAL A 312 -23.80 -6.81 -15.40
CA VAL A 312 -22.93 -5.95 -16.18
C VAL A 312 -23.15 -6.25 -17.66
N PRO A 313 -23.75 -5.33 -18.43
CA PRO A 313 -24.08 -5.60 -19.82
C PRO A 313 -22.83 -5.65 -20.70
N GLY A 314 -22.90 -6.47 -21.77
CA GLY A 314 -21.88 -6.51 -22.83
C GLY A 314 -22.31 -5.74 -24.09
N GLY A 315 -21.42 -5.61 -25.07
CA GLY A 315 -21.71 -5.04 -26.38
C GLY A 315 -22.41 -3.67 -26.33
N LYS A 316 -23.53 -3.51 -27.05
CA LYS A 316 -24.30 -2.26 -27.08
C LYS A 316 -24.84 -1.82 -25.71
N GLY A 317 -25.13 -2.78 -24.82
CA GLY A 317 -25.55 -2.47 -23.45
C GLY A 317 -24.44 -1.79 -22.64
N ARG A 318 -23.18 -2.15 -22.86
CA ARG A 318 -22.01 -1.51 -22.22
C ARG A 318 -21.90 -0.02 -22.61
N ALA A 319 -22.09 0.30 -23.88
CA ALA A 319 -22.08 1.68 -24.35
C ALA A 319 -23.19 2.53 -23.70
N ARG A 320 -24.40 1.95 -23.53
CA ARG A 320 -25.49 2.61 -22.81
C ARG A 320 -25.16 2.82 -21.34
N LEU A 321 -24.65 1.79 -20.65
CA LEU A 321 -24.22 1.88 -19.25
C LEU A 321 -23.15 2.97 -19.07
N ARG A 322 -22.14 3.02 -19.95
CA ARG A 322 -21.12 4.08 -19.96
C ARG A 322 -21.73 5.47 -20.08
N SER A 323 -22.64 5.66 -21.03
CA SER A 323 -23.32 6.96 -21.22
C SER A 323 -24.12 7.38 -19.98
N THR A 324 -24.82 6.44 -19.36
CA THR A 324 -25.60 6.70 -18.13
C THR A 324 -24.68 7.07 -16.97
N LEU A 325 -23.60 6.30 -16.76
CA LEU A 325 -22.62 6.53 -15.70
C LEU A 325 -21.83 7.84 -15.90
N GLY A 326 -21.54 8.19 -17.15
CA GLY A 326 -20.87 9.47 -17.46
C GLY A 326 -21.69 10.72 -17.14
N GLY A 327 -23.01 10.56 -16.92
CA GLY A 327 -23.90 11.62 -16.43
C GLY A 327 -24.17 11.57 -14.91
N ASP A 328 -23.65 10.58 -14.21
CA ASP A 328 -23.85 10.44 -12.75
C ASP A 328 -22.86 11.33 -11.99
N SER A 329 -23.37 12.19 -11.12
CA SER A 329 -22.56 13.16 -10.36
C SER A 329 -21.50 12.54 -9.44
N ARG A 330 -21.62 11.26 -9.12
CA ARG A 330 -20.65 10.50 -8.33
C ARG A 330 -19.41 10.07 -9.14
N ILE A 331 -19.50 10.18 -10.47
CA ILE A 331 -18.36 9.98 -11.38
C ILE A 331 -17.83 11.35 -11.78
N ALA A 332 -16.79 11.78 -11.09
CA ALA A 332 -16.16 13.07 -11.37
C ALA A 332 -15.52 13.07 -12.77
N ASP A 333 -15.61 14.21 -13.45
CA ASP A 333 -14.94 14.42 -14.73
C ASP A 333 -13.39 14.46 -14.57
N GLU A 334 -12.68 14.37 -15.69
CA GLU A 334 -11.21 14.34 -15.70
C GLU A 334 -10.59 15.60 -15.09
N GLY A 335 -11.20 16.78 -15.30
CA GLY A 335 -10.71 18.04 -14.74
C GLY A 335 -10.75 18.04 -13.22
N ARG A 336 -11.89 17.62 -12.64
CA ARG A 336 -12.04 17.48 -11.19
C ARG A 336 -11.11 16.40 -10.61
N LEU A 337 -10.96 15.28 -11.31
CA LEU A 337 -10.04 14.21 -10.88
C LEU A 337 -8.57 14.66 -10.91
N LEU A 338 -8.16 15.49 -11.86
CA LEU A 338 -6.81 16.07 -11.90
C LEU A 338 -6.58 17.03 -10.73
N GLU A 339 -7.56 17.87 -10.40
CA GLU A 339 -7.48 18.80 -9.27
C GLU A 339 -7.33 18.05 -7.95
N ILE A 340 -8.25 17.10 -7.67
CA ILE A 340 -8.22 16.27 -6.46
C ILE A 340 -6.94 15.42 -6.41
N GLY A 341 -6.55 14.84 -7.54
CA GLY A 341 -5.35 13.98 -7.62
C GLY A 341 -4.08 14.73 -7.26
N ARG A 342 -3.92 15.97 -7.77
CA ARG A 342 -2.80 16.83 -7.41
C ARG A 342 -2.82 17.18 -5.93
N HIS A 343 -3.95 17.67 -5.42
CA HIS A 343 -4.12 18.02 -4.02
C HIS A 343 -3.79 16.83 -3.10
N CYS A 344 -4.35 15.64 -3.36
CA CYS A 344 -4.10 14.45 -2.53
C CYS A 344 -2.65 13.96 -2.62
N SER A 345 -1.98 14.15 -3.76
CA SER A 345 -0.56 13.82 -3.88
C SER A 345 0.30 14.78 -3.06
N ASP A 346 -0.03 16.08 -3.06
CA ASP A 346 0.68 17.09 -2.29
C ASP A 346 0.48 16.90 -0.78
N THR A 347 -0.75 16.59 -0.33
CA THR A 347 -1.04 16.34 1.09
C THR A 347 -0.39 15.04 1.59
N GLU A 348 -0.30 14.00 0.76
CA GLU A 348 0.43 12.76 1.08
C GLU A 348 1.92 13.05 1.29
N VAL A 349 2.54 13.81 0.37
CA VAL A 349 3.95 14.22 0.50
C VAL A 349 4.18 15.04 1.77
N ALA A 350 3.28 15.96 2.09
CA ALA A 350 3.38 16.78 3.30
C ALA A 350 3.25 15.95 4.57
N ALA A 351 2.29 14.99 4.61
CA ALA A 351 2.11 14.10 5.76
C ALA A 351 3.32 13.18 5.98
N GLU A 352 3.83 12.54 4.92
CA GLU A 352 5.04 11.71 4.99
C GLU A 352 6.28 12.53 5.40
N GLY A 353 6.38 13.77 4.91
CA GLY A 353 7.45 14.69 5.31
C GLY A 353 7.40 15.00 6.81
N ALA A 354 6.23 15.35 7.34
CA ALA A 354 6.04 15.64 8.75
C ALA A 354 6.33 14.43 9.65
N GLU A 355 5.87 13.23 9.24
CA GLU A 355 6.17 11.98 9.95
C GLU A 355 7.68 11.71 10.00
N ARG A 356 8.35 11.77 8.86
CA ARG A 356 9.80 11.55 8.76
C ARG A 356 10.59 12.57 9.58
N ASP A 357 10.24 13.85 9.50
CA ASP A 357 10.98 14.91 10.18
C ASP A 357 10.81 14.79 11.70
N LEU A 358 9.60 14.48 12.19
CA LEU A 358 9.35 14.23 13.61
C LEU A 358 10.07 12.97 14.10
N ARG A 359 10.02 11.88 13.31
CA ARG A 359 10.75 10.65 13.62
C ARG A 359 12.26 10.91 13.73
N SER A 360 12.83 11.61 12.75
CA SER A 360 14.25 11.97 12.75
C SER A 360 14.63 12.83 13.95
N PHE A 361 13.80 13.82 14.29
CA PHE A 361 14.00 14.65 15.47
C PHE A 361 14.06 13.83 16.76
N LEU A 362 13.08 12.94 16.96
CA LEU A 362 12.99 12.08 18.15
C LEU A 362 14.18 11.13 18.25
N VAL A 363 14.62 10.55 17.13
CA VAL A 363 15.81 9.68 17.10
C VAL A 363 17.09 10.46 17.41
N ILE A 364 17.27 11.65 16.82
CA ILE A 364 18.43 12.48 17.09
C ILE A 364 18.48 12.90 18.56
N GLN A 365 17.35 13.28 19.14
CA GLN A 365 17.25 13.59 20.56
C GLN A 365 17.67 12.39 21.42
N PHE A 366 17.14 11.21 21.15
CA PHE A 366 17.51 9.97 21.85
C PHE A 366 19.00 9.66 21.74
N LEU A 367 19.58 9.75 20.54
CA LEU A 367 21.00 9.51 20.31
C LEU A 367 21.89 10.52 21.06
N ALA A 368 21.50 11.80 21.07
CA ALA A 368 22.22 12.84 21.80
C ALA A 368 22.18 12.63 23.32
N GLU A 369 21.09 12.12 23.87
CA GLU A 369 20.91 11.88 25.31
C GLU A 369 21.57 10.58 25.80
N LYS A 370 21.62 9.53 24.94
CA LYS A 370 22.00 8.16 25.37
C LYS A 370 23.25 7.60 24.72
N HIS A 371 23.59 8.07 23.53
CA HIS A 371 24.62 7.46 22.68
C HIS A 371 25.71 8.44 22.22
N LEU A 372 25.82 9.61 22.87
CA LEU A 372 26.87 10.57 22.55
C LEU A 372 28.25 9.99 22.93
N GLY A 373 29.09 9.78 21.92
CA GLY A 373 30.42 9.18 22.07
C GLY A 373 30.45 7.66 21.80
N ASP A 374 29.32 7.02 21.57
CA ASP A 374 29.27 5.60 21.21
C ASP A 374 29.66 5.39 19.73
N GLU A 375 30.28 4.25 19.44
CA GLU A 375 30.49 3.78 18.07
C GLU A 375 29.26 3.00 17.59
N LEU A 376 28.63 3.47 16.53
CA LEU A 376 27.44 2.86 15.95
C LEU A 376 27.72 2.38 14.51
N PRO A 377 27.19 1.19 14.12
CA PRO A 377 27.31 0.71 12.75
C PRO A 377 26.48 1.56 11.79
N GLY A 378 27.01 1.80 10.60
CA GLY A 378 26.33 2.57 9.57
C GLY A 378 26.86 2.29 8.17
N VAL A 379 26.08 2.66 7.17
CA VAL A 379 26.41 2.52 5.76
C VAL A 379 26.65 3.89 5.15
N VAL A 380 27.75 4.05 4.41
CA VAL A 380 27.99 5.26 3.61
C VAL A 380 26.98 5.31 2.47
N THR A 381 26.14 6.32 2.49
CA THR A 381 25.06 6.50 1.50
C THR A 381 25.42 7.48 0.39
N HIS A 382 26.33 8.43 0.69
CA HIS A 382 26.79 9.42 -0.27
C HIS A 382 28.16 9.99 0.11
N ILE A 383 28.98 10.31 -0.90
CA ILE A 383 30.29 10.92 -0.74
C ILE A 383 30.26 12.28 -1.43
N ARG A 384 30.56 13.35 -0.71
CA ARG A 384 30.71 14.69 -1.31
C ARG A 384 32.09 14.87 -1.94
N PRO A 385 32.20 15.57 -3.07
CA PRO A 385 33.49 15.89 -3.70
C PRO A 385 34.47 16.62 -2.75
N ASN A 386 33.95 17.31 -1.74
CA ASN A 386 34.74 18.11 -0.78
C ASN A 386 35.12 17.36 0.51
N GLY A 387 35.04 16.02 0.53
CA GLY A 387 35.52 15.22 1.64
C GLY A 387 34.50 14.96 2.76
N GLY A 388 33.20 15.11 2.53
CA GLY A 388 32.14 14.72 3.48
C GLY A 388 31.56 13.38 3.14
N LEU A 389 31.38 12.51 4.14
CA LEU A 389 30.66 11.24 4.04
C LEU A 389 29.29 11.39 4.69
N PHE A 390 28.24 11.00 3.95
CA PHE A 390 26.94 10.77 4.56
C PHE A 390 26.86 9.31 4.98
N VAL A 391 26.51 9.10 6.24
CA VAL A 391 26.39 7.76 6.84
C VAL A 391 24.98 7.61 7.38
N SER A 392 24.28 6.59 6.91
CA SER A 392 23.01 6.17 7.48
C SER A 392 23.26 5.16 8.60
N LEU A 393 22.79 5.45 9.80
CA LEU A 393 22.89 4.51 10.92
C LEU A 393 21.98 3.30 10.70
N ASP A 394 22.52 2.09 10.85
CA ASP A 394 21.81 0.85 10.50
C ASP A 394 20.53 0.64 11.29
N ARG A 395 20.56 0.91 12.60
CA ARG A 395 19.45 0.65 13.52
C ARG A 395 18.41 1.76 13.56
N TYR A 396 18.80 2.99 13.25
CA TYR A 396 17.96 4.17 13.48
C TYR A 396 17.47 4.83 12.20
N LEU A 397 18.03 4.47 11.05
CA LEU A 397 17.75 5.05 9.72
C LEU A 397 17.82 6.59 9.71
N VAL A 398 18.75 7.15 10.46
CA VAL A 398 19.07 8.58 10.48
C VAL A 398 20.39 8.79 9.79
N ASP A 399 20.44 9.79 8.92
CA ASP A 399 21.64 10.16 8.19
C ASP A 399 22.43 11.20 8.98
N GLY A 400 23.73 10.96 9.16
CA GLY A 400 24.70 11.89 9.70
C GLY A 400 25.78 12.22 8.68
N MET A 401 26.44 13.36 8.86
CA MET A 401 27.60 13.74 8.04
C MET A 401 28.88 13.64 8.87
N ALA A 402 29.80 12.82 8.40
CA ALA A 402 31.16 12.79 8.90
C ALA A 402 32.06 13.60 7.95
N SER A 403 32.87 14.53 8.49
CA SER A 403 33.96 15.19 7.74
C SER A 403 35.20 14.32 7.83
N LEU A 404 35.85 14.09 6.69
CA LEU A 404 37.18 13.45 6.63
C LEU A 404 38.27 14.40 7.01
#